data_de297b57ac523da0317ffb3b00f1e6ba
#
_entry.id   de297b57ac523da0317ffb3b00f1e6ba
#
_cell.length_a   1.000
_cell.length_b   1.000
_cell.length_c   1.000
_cell.angle_alpha   90.00
_cell.angle_beta   90.00
_cell.angle_gamma   90.00
#
_symmetry.space_group_name_H-M   'P 1'
#
loop_
_entity.id
_entity.type
_entity.pdbx_description
1 polymer ?
#
loop_
_entity_poly.entity_id
_entity_poly.type
_entity_poly.pdbx_seq_one_letter_code
_entity_poly.pdbx_strand_id
1 'polypeptide(L)'
;MRLILNRRYRGKIEKIPLPVQAGTLTYNGKTQSPAWSGYDAAKMTMGGVVSGINAGTFTATFTPKRGYCWQDGSRDAKNVTWRIGKANGSLVLSTTSISLDNSAKTGTITVTRAGNGAITAISSNTSVATVTVSGTTVTVTAVGSGSSTITVKVAEGTNHTAPANKTVSVTAALANVFGVCWDMSNSSTALTRLTPSNDPNGLVTVNITTNPSPAVGTGAGSSPFDNYSPWKDMDEYNIVNNAVSHKRGSSSFSRTNYNTMVYVPTFYYRIFDSNGKRYFYISDTAISGFTKHPGSNKYVGRYNTIAGTNTSLSRVAVPGGDIPASASGHSPRVSLTRAAFREAARSKGDKWSLYDYVTWCAVWLLYLIEFADWNSQAKIGQGIVSASAAQNTGGTDTMSYHTGRAAGTDGQTAVQYRHIENPWGNVYEWIDGINFDDRTVRVCTDPAKYADDTTTDYMVASTITGSNGFIKSLGSSTNAPYAFLPNAVGGSNSTYIPDYYYQNTGWRVLLVGGLWASGLSAGLFFFVPNLSASVSGAGLGARLLYHP
;
A
#
# COMPACT_ATOMS: atom_id res chain seq x y z
N MET A 1 -111.00 1.37 -54.94
CA MET A 1 -109.58 1.63 -54.85
C MET A 1 -109.19 1.68 -53.37
N ARG A 2 -108.64 0.59 -52.83
CA ARG A 2 -108.30 0.45 -51.40
C ARG A 2 -106.82 0.84 -51.19
N LEU A 3 -106.60 1.89 -50.48
CA LEU A 3 -105.24 2.31 -50.08
C LEU A 3 -104.78 1.46 -48.89
N ILE A 4 -103.74 0.64 -49.08
CA ILE A 4 -103.11 -0.14 -48.01
C ILE A 4 -102.03 0.75 -47.39
N LEU A 5 -102.30 1.33 -46.19
CA LEU A 5 -101.27 2.00 -45.38
C LEU A 5 -100.37 0.97 -44.79
N ASN A 6 -99.15 0.90 -45.32
CA ASN A 6 -98.06 0.14 -44.74
C ASN A 6 -97.56 0.82 -43.44
N ARG A 7 -98.04 0.42 -42.27
CA ARG A 7 -97.49 0.86 -40.98
C ARG A 7 -96.10 0.21 -40.84
N ARG A 8 -95.06 1.00 -41.12
CA ARG A 8 -93.72 0.62 -40.70
C ARG A 8 -93.64 0.59 -39.17
N TYR A 9 -93.57 -0.61 -38.60
CA TYR A 9 -93.25 -0.79 -37.19
C TYR A 9 -91.84 -0.25 -36.96
N ARG A 10 -91.69 0.95 -36.41
CA ARG A 10 -90.41 1.44 -35.87
C ARG A 10 -90.15 0.69 -34.57
N GLY A 11 -89.45 -0.47 -34.63
CA GLY A 11 -88.99 -1.09 -33.42
C GLY A 11 -88.22 -0.09 -32.56
N LYS A 12 -88.53 -0.08 -31.27
CA LYS A 12 -87.83 0.77 -30.30
C LYS A 12 -86.36 0.49 -30.35
N ILE A 13 -85.54 1.48 -30.73
CA ILE A 13 -84.07 1.31 -30.74
C ILE A 13 -83.63 1.32 -29.30
N GLU A 14 -82.97 0.21 -28.88
CA GLU A 14 -82.39 0.03 -27.53
C GLU A 14 -81.05 0.74 -27.42
N LYS A 15 -80.88 1.55 -26.37
CA LYS A 15 -79.62 2.23 -26.06
C LYS A 15 -78.73 1.26 -25.27
N ILE A 16 -77.48 1.05 -25.74
CA ILE A 16 -76.53 0.18 -25.16
C ILE A 16 -75.26 0.94 -24.70
N PRO A 17 -74.60 0.56 -23.61
CA PRO A 17 -73.38 1.19 -23.17
C PRO A 17 -72.22 0.86 -24.13
N LEU A 18 -71.24 1.77 -24.21
CA LEU A 18 -69.96 1.46 -24.84
C LEU A 18 -69.15 0.55 -23.91
N PRO A 19 -68.63 -0.60 -24.40
CA PRO A 19 -67.82 -1.48 -23.57
C PRO A 19 -66.57 -0.79 -23.05
N VAL A 20 -66.14 -1.23 -21.85
CA VAL A 20 -64.89 -0.81 -21.24
C VAL A 20 -64.12 -2.04 -20.78
N GLN A 21 -62.78 -2.00 -20.79
CA GLN A 21 -61.96 -3.07 -20.29
C GLN A 21 -62.33 -3.36 -18.83
N ALA A 22 -62.65 -4.63 -18.53
CA ALA A 22 -62.90 -5.14 -17.19
C ALA A 22 -61.59 -5.79 -16.65
N GLY A 23 -61.16 -5.31 -15.48
CA GLY A 23 -59.93 -5.80 -14.84
C GLY A 23 -58.63 -5.31 -15.51
N THR A 24 -57.55 -5.70 -14.93
CA THR A 24 -56.20 -5.40 -15.40
C THR A 24 -55.53 -6.61 -16.03
N LEU A 25 -54.88 -6.44 -17.17
CA LEU A 25 -54.00 -7.41 -17.76
C LEU A 25 -52.55 -7.03 -17.51
N THR A 26 -51.74 -8.02 -17.13
CA THR A 26 -50.30 -7.85 -16.95
C THR A 26 -49.56 -8.81 -17.87
N TYR A 27 -48.49 -8.40 -18.48
CA TYR A 27 -47.69 -9.21 -19.38
C TYR A 27 -47.30 -10.56 -18.74
N ASN A 28 -47.55 -11.65 -19.46
CA ASN A 28 -47.27 -13.04 -19.04
C ASN A 28 -46.64 -13.88 -20.15
N GLY A 29 -46.22 -13.27 -21.27
CA GLY A 29 -45.63 -13.94 -22.42
C GLY A 29 -46.62 -14.71 -23.32
N LYS A 30 -47.93 -14.69 -23.02
CA LYS A 30 -48.96 -15.38 -23.81
C LYS A 30 -49.94 -14.35 -24.42
N THR A 31 -50.64 -14.78 -25.47
CA THR A 31 -51.74 -13.96 -26.03
C THR A 31 -52.82 -13.76 -24.98
N GLN A 32 -53.20 -12.53 -24.76
CA GLN A 32 -54.23 -12.09 -23.82
C GLN A 32 -55.29 -11.27 -24.55
N SER A 33 -56.55 -11.44 -24.17
CA SER A 33 -57.69 -10.63 -24.61
C SER A 33 -58.35 -10.03 -23.37
N PRO A 34 -58.76 -8.73 -23.42
CA PRO A 34 -59.47 -8.14 -22.30
C PRO A 34 -60.86 -8.72 -22.15
N ALA A 35 -61.32 -8.88 -20.92
CA ALA A 35 -62.73 -8.98 -20.64
C ALA A 35 -63.34 -7.58 -20.82
N TRP A 36 -64.59 -7.55 -21.31
CA TRP A 36 -65.28 -6.30 -21.57
C TRP A 36 -66.53 -6.19 -20.69
N SER A 37 -66.61 -5.17 -19.86
CA SER A 37 -67.84 -4.78 -19.17
C SER A 37 -68.75 -4.08 -20.16
N GLY A 38 -70.03 -4.47 -20.22
CA GLY A 38 -71.00 -3.89 -21.14
C GLY A 38 -70.98 -4.47 -22.56
N TYR A 39 -70.14 -5.45 -22.86
CA TYR A 39 -70.15 -6.15 -24.15
C TYR A 39 -71.20 -7.24 -24.20
N ASP A 40 -72.06 -7.22 -25.24
CA ASP A 40 -73.03 -8.23 -25.55
C ASP A 40 -72.97 -8.56 -27.06
N ALA A 41 -72.53 -9.75 -27.40
CA ALA A 41 -72.39 -10.19 -28.79
C ALA A 41 -73.70 -10.26 -29.53
N ALA A 42 -74.85 -10.31 -28.85
CA ALA A 42 -76.14 -10.23 -29.49
C ALA A 42 -76.49 -8.80 -29.96
N LYS A 43 -75.97 -7.78 -29.28
CA LYS A 43 -76.34 -6.37 -29.47
C LYS A 43 -75.30 -5.58 -30.27
N MET A 44 -74.03 -6.04 -30.31
CA MET A 44 -72.92 -5.34 -31.00
C MET A 44 -71.92 -6.33 -31.60
N THR A 45 -71.12 -5.83 -32.54
CA THR A 45 -69.93 -6.54 -33.07
C THR A 45 -68.68 -5.92 -32.49
N MET A 46 -67.64 -6.77 -32.30
CA MET A 46 -66.31 -6.38 -31.88
C MET A 46 -65.32 -6.63 -33.00
N GLY A 47 -64.44 -5.65 -33.23
CA GLY A 47 -63.37 -5.70 -34.23
C GLY A 47 -62.14 -4.91 -33.75
N GLY A 48 -61.26 -4.56 -34.66
CA GLY A 48 -60.01 -3.88 -34.33
C GLY A 48 -59.00 -4.86 -33.72
N VAL A 49 -58.14 -4.38 -32.82
CA VAL A 49 -57.15 -5.24 -32.11
C VAL A 49 -57.77 -5.74 -30.80
N VAL A 50 -58.20 -7.00 -30.81
CA VAL A 50 -58.93 -7.62 -29.70
C VAL A 50 -58.08 -8.56 -28.83
N SER A 51 -56.82 -8.77 -29.20
CA SER A 51 -55.85 -9.53 -28.43
C SER A 51 -54.45 -8.96 -28.63
N GLY A 52 -53.53 -9.22 -27.68
CA GLY A 52 -52.14 -8.79 -27.73
C GLY A 52 -51.27 -9.70 -26.87
N ILE A 53 -49.95 -9.66 -27.10
CA ILE A 53 -48.97 -10.38 -26.31
C ILE A 53 -48.18 -9.40 -25.46
N ASN A 54 -47.63 -8.34 -26.07
CA ASN A 54 -46.75 -7.38 -25.43
C ASN A 54 -47.52 -6.37 -24.57
N ALA A 55 -46.86 -5.85 -23.55
CA ALA A 55 -47.37 -4.70 -22.81
C ALA A 55 -47.54 -3.50 -23.73
N GLY A 56 -48.67 -2.83 -23.63
CA GLY A 56 -49.00 -1.70 -24.50
C GLY A 56 -50.46 -1.35 -24.44
N THR A 57 -50.84 -0.33 -25.22
CA THR A 57 -52.21 0.12 -25.41
C THR A 57 -52.68 -0.30 -26.80
N PHE A 58 -53.82 -0.89 -26.86
CA PHE A 58 -54.44 -1.43 -28.07
C PHE A 58 -55.82 -0.79 -28.25
N THR A 59 -56.40 -0.90 -29.47
CA THR A 59 -57.70 -0.32 -29.78
C THR A 59 -58.62 -1.40 -30.34
N ALA A 60 -59.71 -1.68 -29.64
CA ALA A 60 -60.84 -2.47 -30.11
C ALA A 60 -61.89 -1.53 -30.67
N THR A 61 -62.68 -2.01 -31.64
CA THR A 61 -63.76 -1.25 -32.30
C THR A 61 -65.08 -1.96 -32.07
N PHE A 62 -66.05 -1.27 -31.56
CA PHE A 62 -67.40 -1.79 -31.32
C PHE A 62 -68.40 -1.08 -32.23
N THR A 63 -69.33 -1.85 -32.81
CA THR A 63 -70.37 -1.36 -33.70
C THR A 63 -71.71 -1.93 -33.29
N PRO A 64 -72.74 -1.12 -32.98
CA PRO A 64 -74.09 -1.57 -32.68
C PRO A 64 -74.69 -2.34 -33.85
N LYS A 65 -75.35 -3.48 -33.55
CA LYS A 65 -76.11 -4.21 -34.54
C LYS A 65 -77.50 -3.50 -34.82
N ARG A 66 -78.16 -3.96 -35.85
CA ARG A 66 -79.49 -3.45 -36.19
C ARG A 66 -80.48 -3.56 -35.02
N GLY A 67 -81.14 -2.44 -34.63
CA GLY A 67 -82.03 -2.33 -33.51
C GLY A 67 -81.42 -1.71 -32.26
N TYR A 68 -80.06 -1.46 -32.26
CA TYR A 68 -79.33 -0.84 -31.14
C TYR A 68 -78.61 0.44 -31.53
N CYS A 69 -78.38 1.29 -30.57
CA CYS A 69 -77.55 2.50 -30.70
C CYS A 69 -76.83 2.76 -29.38
N TRP A 70 -75.76 3.58 -29.43
CA TRP A 70 -75.04 3.99 -28.23
C TRP A 70 -75.93 4.91 -27.34
N GLN A 71 -75.49 5.15 -26.12
CA GLN A 71 -76.19 6.01 -25.17
C GLN A 71 -76.42 7.43 -25.73
N ASP A 72 -75.49 7.95 -26.57
CA ASP A 72 -75.61 9.25 -27.27
C ASP A 72 -76.52 9.23 -28.51
N GLY A 73 -77.07 8.09 -28.85
CA GLY A 73 -77.96 7.90 -30.00
C GLY A 73 -77.24 7.60 -31.31
N SER A 74 -75.92 7.65 -31.38
CA SER A 74 -75.16 7.33 -32.58
C SER A 74 -75.06 5.80 -32.81
N ARG A 75 -74.80 5.41 -34.07
CA ARG A 75 -74.65 3.99 -34.49
C ARG A 75 -73.31 3.72 -35.15
N ASP A 76 -72.44 4.71 -35.20
CA ASP A 76 -71.15 4.59 -35.81
C ASP A 76 -70.22 3.71 -34.95
N ALA A 77 -69.27 3.10 -35.60
CA ALA A 77 -68.22 2.31 -34.91
C ALA A 77 -67.45 3.20 -33.94
N LYS A 78 -67.26 2.77 -32.70
CA LYS A 78 -66.49 3.50 -31.71
C LYS A 78 -65.26 2.67 -31.29
N ASN A 79 -64.16 3.38 -31.19
CA ASN A 79 -62.91 2.85 -30.73
C ASN A 79 -62.81 2.95 -29.21
N VAL A 80 -62.38 1.84 -28.59
CA VAL A 80 -62.12 1.75 -27.14
C VAL A 80 -60.74 1.23 -26.93
N THR A 81 -59.93 1.97 -26.17
CA THR A 81 -58.58 1.52 -25.83
C THR A 81 -58.61 0.51 -24.68
N TRP A 82 -57.74 -0.46 -24.77
CA TRP A 82 -57.46 -1.41 -23.71
C TRP A 82 -55.98 -1.63 -23.55
N ARG A 83 -55.51 -2.17 -22.41
CA ARG A 83 -54.09 -2.18 -22.05
C ARG A 83 -53.68 -3.51 -21.44
N ILE A 84 -52.46 -3.96 -21.83
CA ILE A 84 -51.68 -4.93 -21.09
C ILE A 84 -50.58 -4.14 -20.37
N GLY A 85 -50.57 -4.16 -19.03
CA GLY A 85 -49.52 -3.55 -18.21
C GLY A 85 -48.20 -4.34 -18.27
N LYS A 86 -47.12 -3.69 -17.95
CA LYS A 86 -45.83 -4.36 -17.81
C LYS A 86 -45.82 -5.27 -16.59
N ALA A 87 -45.12 -6.40 -16.69
CA ALA A 87 -44.78 -7.27 -15.55
C ALA A 87 -43.66 -6.62 -14.72
N ASN A 88 -43.50 -7.03 -13.49
CA ASN A 88 -42.37 -6.60 -12.66
C ASN A 88 -41.06 -7.13 -13.24
N GLY A 89 -40.09 -6.22 -13.37
CA GLY A 89 -38.71 -6.59 -13.69
C GLY A 89 -38.01 -7.25 -12.50
N SER A 90 -36.96 -8.03 -12.79
CA SER A 90 -36.09 -8.60 -11.77
C SER A 90 -34.62 -8.34 -12.10
N LEU A 91 -33.78 -8.26 -11.06
CA LEU A 91 -32.32 -8.12 -11.17
C LEU A 91 -31.67 -9.00 -10.12
N VAL A 92 -30.83 -9.93 -10.59
CA VAL A 92 -29.98 -10.78 -9.75
C VAL A 92 -28.54 -10.64 -10.23
N LEU A 93 -27.60 -10.51 -9.30
CA LEU A 93 -26.16 -10.43 -9.57
C LEU A 93 -25.49 -11.73 -9.11
N SER A 94 -24.47 -12.18 -9.85
CA SER A 94 -23.69 -13.40 -9.54
C SER A 94 -22.90 -13.29 -8.24
N THR A 95 -22.61 -12.07 -7.77
CA THR A 95 -21.86 -11.82 -6.54
C THR A 95 -22.31 -10.54 -5.87
N THR A 96 -22.04 -10.41 -4.57
CA THR A 96 -22.26 -9.19 -3.77
C THR A 96 -20.95 -8.49 -3.39
N SER A 97 -19.78 -9.12 -3.66
CA SER A 97 -18.46 -8.55 -3.39
C SER A 97 -17.43 -9.05 -4.40
N ILE A 98 -16.41 -8.21 -4.67
CA ILE A 98 -15.24 -8.52 -5.50
C ILE A 98 -14.00 -8.00 -4.77
N SER A 99 -12.97 -8.84 -4.65
CA SER A 99 -11.63 -8.45 -4.20
C SER A 99 -10.69 -8.47 -5.39
N LEU A 100 -9.97 -7.37 -5.58
CA LEU A 100 -9.01 -7.17 -6.67
C LEU A 100 -7.63 -6.88 -6.08
N ASP A 101 -6.58 -7.41 -6.71
CA ASP A 101 -5.19 -7.19 -6.33
C ASP A 101 -4.28 -7.11 -7.58
N ASN A 102 -2.96 -7.07 -7.39
CA ASN A 102 -2.01 -6.99 -8.51
C ASN A 102 -2.04 -8.22 -9.43
N SER A 103 -2.47 -9.38 -8.93
CA SER A 103 -2.58 -10.63 -9.69
C SER A 103 -3.93 -10.78 -10.38
N ALA A 104 -4.97 -10.22 -9.81
CA ALA A 104 -6.35 -10.23 -10.30
C ALA A 104 -6.93 -8.81 -10.36
N LYS A 105 -6.48 -8.04 -11.36
CA LYS A 105 -6.90 -6.63 -11.55
C LYS A 105 -8.31 -6.46 -12.08
N THR A 106 -8.94 -7.53 -12.56
CA THR A 106 -10.31 -7.49 -13.09
C THR A 106 -11.18 -8.56 -12.45
N GLY A 107 -12.46 -8.23 -12.26
CA GLY A 107 -13.49 -9.14 -11.80
C GLY A 107 -14.75 -8.96 -12.62
N THR A 108 -15.63 -9.96 -12.66
CA THR A 108 -16.86 -9.93 -13.44
C THR A 108 -18.08 -10.14 -12.58
N ILE A 109 -19.18 -9.46 -12.97
CA ILE A 109 -20.51 -9.62 -12.40
C ILE A 109 -21.43 -10.05 -13.53
N THR A 110 -22.01 -11.23 -13.43
CA THR A 110 -23.06 -11.66 -14.36
C THR A 110 -24.40 -11.14 -13.88
N VAL A 111 -25.13 -10.49 -14.78
CA VAL A 111 -26.46 -9.92 -14.52
C VAL A 111 -27.52 -10.83 -15.10
N THR A 112 -28.38 -11.37 -14.23
CA THR A 112 -29.60 -12.08 -14.63
C THR A 112 -30.80 -11.15 -14.42
N ARG A 113 -31.66 -11.02 -15.45
CA ARG A 113 -32.81 -10.11 -15.41
C ARG A 113 -34.04 -10.70 -16.09
N ALA A 114 -35.21 -10.29 -15.67
CA ALA A 114 -36.42 -10.41 -16.46
C ALA A 114 -36.58 -9.18 -17.36
N GLY A 115 -36.83 -9.43 -18.63
CA GLY A 115 -37.00 -8.37 -19.63
C GLY A 115 -35.73 -8.02 -20.40
N ASN A 116 -35.87 -7.04 -21.30
CA ASN A 116 -34.85 -6.62 -22.27
C ASN A 116 -34.32 -5.19 -22.02
N GLY A 117 -34.62 -4.59 -20.86
CA GLY A 117 -34.15 -3.24 -20.53
C GLY A 117 -32.61 -3.14 -20.50
N ALA A 118 -32.05 -2.02 -20.87
CA ALA A 118 -30.60 -1.81 -20.89
C ALA A 118 -29.97 -1.97 -19.50
N ILE A 119 -28.80 -2.61 -19.42
CA ILE A 119 -28.00 -2.74 -18.20
C ILE A 119 -26.99 -1.60 -18.18
N THR A 120 -26.88 -0.91 -17.04
CA THR A 120 -25.84 0.08 -16.77
C THR A 120 -25.19 -0.20 -15.42
N ALA A 121 -23.93 0.18 -15.27
CA ALA A 121 -23.20 0.07 -14.02
C ALA A 121 -22.38 1.33 -13.76
N ILE A 122 -22.31 1.74 -12.50
CA ILE A 122 -21.59 2.96 -12.08
C ILE A 122 -20.77 2.62 -10.84
N SER A 123 -19.51 3.02 -10.85
CA SER A 123 -18.61 2.98 -9.68
C SER A 123 -18.80 4.24 -8.83
N SER A 124 -18.87 4.08 -7.51
CA SER A 124 -18.89 5.20 -6.56
C SER A 124 -17.55 5.92 -6.43
N ASN A 125 -16.44 5.22 -6.82
CA ASN A 125 -15.09 5.76 -6.77
C ASN A 125 -14.26 5.22 -7.95
N THR A 126 -14.16 6.00 -9.02
CA THR A 126 -13.43 5.62 -10.23
C THR A 126 -11.91 5.66 -10.08
N SER A 127 -11.37 6.30 -9.03
CA SER A 127 -9.95 6.21 -8.70
C SER A 127 -9.57 4.87 -8.05
N VAL A 128 -10.55 4.11 -7.56
CA VAL A 128 -10.35 2.76 -7.03
C VAL A 128 -10.71 1.70 -8.06
N ALA A 129 -11.88 1.79 -8.68
CA ALA A 129 -12.33 0.83 -9.68
C ALA A 129 -13.19 1.48 -10.75
N THR A 130 -13.00 1.09 -12.00
CA THR A 130 -13.85 1.43 -13.14
C THR A 130 -14.69 0.24 -13.57
N VAL A 131 -15.76 0.49 -14.34
CA VAL A 131 -16.66 -0.54 -14.84
C VAL A 131 -16.94 -0.38 -16.33
N THR A 132 -17.09 -1.52 -17.01
CA THR A 132 -17.62 -1.59 -18.38
C THR A 132 -18.74 -2.62 -18.42
N VAL A 133 -19.72 -2.41 -19.32
CA VAL A 133 -20.86 -3.32 -19.49
C VAL A 133 -20.86 -3.85 -20.91
N SER A 134 -20.89 -5.17 -21.06
CA SER A 134 -21.04 -5.85 -22.35
C SER A 134 -22.10 -6.94 -22.22
N GLY A 135 -23.23 -6.77 -22.91
CA GLY A 135 -24.36 -7.72 -22.81
C GLY A 135 -24.88 -7.80 -21.36
N THR A 136 -24.75 -8.98 -20.76
CA THR A 136 -25.13 -9.25 -19.36
C THR A 136 -23.94 -9.30 -18.40
N THR A 137 -22.76 -8.96 -18.86
CA THR A 137 -21.53 -8.97 -18.06
C THR A 137 -21.12 -7.55 -17.72
N VAL A 138 -20.89 -7.26 -16.44
CA VAL A 138 -20.23 -6.07 -15.94
C VAL A 138 -18.82 -6.46 -15.55
N THR A 139 -17.81 -5.87 -16.21
CA THR A 139 -16.40 -6.04 -15.87
C THR A 139 -15.97 -4.88 -14.97
N VAL A 140 -15.40 -5.21 -13.81
CA VAL A 140 -14.84 -4.26 -12.84
C VAL A 140 -13.32 -4.33 -12.97
N THR A 141 -12.66 -3.18 -13.14
CA THR A 141 -11.20 -3.08 -13.27
C THR A 141 -10.64 -2.20 -12.15
N ALA A 142 -9.67 -2.72 -11.39
CA ALA A 142 -8.96 -1.96 -10.36
C ALA A 142 -8.08 -0.88 -10.98
N VAL A 143 -8.11 0.32 -10.42
CA VAL A 143 -7.32 1.50 -10.81
C VAL A 143 -6.37 1.91 -9.69
N GLY A 144 -6.83 1.86 -8.44
CA GLY A 144 -6.05 2.18 -7.24
C GLY A 144 -6.55 1.40 -6.04
N SER A 145 -5.78 1.42 -4.94
CA SER A 145 -6.16 0.76 -3.68
C SER A 145 -7.30 1.48 -2.97
N GLY A 146 -8.17 0.72 -2.31
CA GLY A 146 -9.30 1.25 -1.56
C GLY A 146 -10.58 0.45 -1.76
N SER A 147 -11.70 1.08 -1.46
CA SER A 147 -13.04 0.48 -1.61
C SER A 147 -13.91 1.31 -2.54
N SER A 148 -14.74 0.64 -3.30
CA SER A 148 -15.77 1.24 -4.15
C SER A 148 -17.03 0.39 -4.12
N THR A 149 -18.17 1.01 -4.42
CA THR A 149 -19.45 0.32 -4.58
C THR A 149 -19.88 0.42 -6.03
N ILE A 150 -20.12 -0.72 -6.68
CA ILE A 150 -20.67 -0.76 -8.04
C ILE A 150 -22.18 -0.87 -7.93
N THR A 151 -22.89 0.12 -8.48
CA THR A 151 -24.36 0.12 -8.59
C THR A 151 -24.75 -0.35 -9.97
N VAL A 152 -25.45 -1.48 -10.05
CA VAL A 152 -25.98 -2.04 -11.29
C VAL A 152 -27.46 -1.69 -11.39
N LYS A 153 -27.90 -1.21 -12.57
CA LYS A 153 -29.27 -0.81 -12.90
C LYS A 153 -29.71 -1.52 -14.16
N VAL A 154 -30.99 -1.84 -14.21
CA VAL A 154 -31.67 -2.33 -15.41
C VAL A 154 -32.80 -1.35 -15.73
N ALA A 155 -32.79 -0.81 -16.93
CA ALA A 155 -33.82 0.10 -17.38
C ALA A 155 -35.15 -0.65 -17.59
N GLU A 156 -36.23 0.11 -17.69
CA GLU A 156 -37.52 -0.40 -18.14
C GLU A 156 -37.40 -0.99 -19.54
N GLY A 157 -37.92 -2.19 -19.72
CA GLY A 157 -37.97 -2.86 -21.00
C GLY A 157 -39.33 -2.74 -21.68
N THR A 158 -39.51 -3.46 -22.80
CA THR A 158 -40.77 -3.48 -23.55
C THR A 158 -41.91 -4.02 -22.68
N ASN A 159 -41.66 -5.14 -21.96
CA ASN A 159 -42.68 -5.90 -21.26
C ASN A 159 -42.51 -5.94 -19.73
N HIS A 160 -41.45 -5.33 -19.21
CA HIS A 160 -41.11 -5.38 -17.78
C HIS A 160 -40.78 -3.96 -17.28
N THR A 161 -41.20 -3.65 -16.07
CA THR A 161 -40.81 -2.42 -15.36
C THR A 161 -39.34 -2.50 -14.94
N ALA A 162 -38.69 -1.37 -14.66
CA ALA A 162 -37.38 -1.31 -14.07
C ALA A 162 -37.39 -1.96 -12.66
N PRO A 163 -36.50 -2.92 -12.37
CA PRO A 163 -36.35 -3.46 -11.02
C PRO A 163 -35.58 -2.47 -10.12
N ALA A 164 -35.56 -2.74 -8.82
CA ALA A 164 -34.70 -2.04 -7.89
C ALA A 164 -33.21 -2.28 -8.23
N ASN A 165 -32.38 -1.24 -8.06
CA ASN A 165 -30.94 -1.32 -8.24
C ASN A 165 -30.32 -2.32 -7.27
N LYS A 166 -29.19 -2.91 -7.67
CA LYS A 166 -28.37 -3.78 -6.83
C LYS A 166 -26.93 -3.26 -6.77
N THR A 167 -26.25 -3.56 -5.67
CA THR A 167 -24.88 -3.12 -5.44
C THR A 167 -23.94 -4.28 -5.23
N VAL A 168 -22.67 -4.08 -5.60
CA VAL A 168 -21.54 -4.99 -5.33
C VAL A 168 -20.44 -4.18 -4.66
N SER A 169 -19.96 -4.65 -3.50
CA SER A 169 -18.82 -4.07 -2.82
C SER A 169 -17.53 -4.50 -3.53
N VAL A 170 -16.65 -3.54 -3.80
CA VAL A 170 -15.33 -3.79 -4.40
C VAL A 170 -14.25 -3.34 -3.44
N THR A 171 -13.29 -4.21 -3.15
CA THR A 171 -12.06 -3.87 -2.45
C THR A 171 -10.89 -4.10 -3.40
N ALA A 172 -10.09 -3.08 -3.65
CA ALA A 172 -8.87 -3.17 -4.44
C ALA A 172 -7.65 -2.96 -3.54
N ALA A 173 -6.71 -3.89 -3.56
CA ALA A 173 -5.44 -3.86 -2.82
C ALA A 173 -4.28 -3.92 -3.80
N LEU A 174 -4.05 -2.80 -4.51
CA LEU A 174 -2.93 -2.67 -5.43
C LEU A 174 -1.69 -2.23 -4.65
N ALA A 175 -0.70 -3.10 -4.55
CA ALA A 175 0.57 -2.78 -3.91
C ALA A 175 1.46 -1.98 -4.86
N ASN A 176 2.17 -0.99 -4.31
CA ASN A 176 3.32 -0.41 -4.98
C ASN A 176 4.53 -1.29 -4.70
N VAL A 177 5.04 -1.95 -5.75
CA VAL A 177 6.21 -2.81 -5.67
C VAL A 177 7.36 -2.15 -6.41
N PHE A 178 8.49 -2.05 -5.72
CA PHE A 178 9.75 -1.51 -6.20
C PHE A 178 10.82 -2.59 -6.16
N GLY A 179 11.82 -2.51 -7.04
CA GLY A 179 12.87 -3.50 -7.04
C GLY A 179 14.18 -3.00 -7.65
N VAL A 180 15.26 -3.67 -7.24
CA VAL A 180 16.58 -3.56 -7.87
C VAL A 180 17.17 -4.95 -8.06
N CYS A 181 18.00 -5.08 -9.08
CA CYS A 181 18.72 -6.31 -9.40
C CYS A 181 20.22 -6.06 -9.29
N TRP A 182 20.91 -6.89 -8.51
CA TRP A 182 22.37 -6.91 -8.39
C TRP A 182 22.95 -8.07 -9.19
N ASP A 183 23.74 -7.75 -10.20
CA ASP A 183 24.58 -8.71 -10.89
C ASP A 183 25.88 -8.88 -10.09
N MET A 184 25.98 -9.98 -9.35
CA MET A 184 27.12 -10.26 -8.45
C MET A 184 28.44 -10.51 -9.18
N SER A 185 28.42 -10.73 -10.50
CA SER A 185 29.61 -10.86 -11.35
C SER A 185 30.18 -9.51 -11.78
N ASN A 186 29.37 -8.45 -11.74
CA ASN A 186 29.75 -7.10 -12.15
C ASN A 186 30.40 -6.36 -10.97
N SER A 187 31.57 -5.76 -11.21
CA SER A 187 32.28 -4.98 -10.19
C SER A 187 31.71 -3.59 -9.94
N SER A 188 30.74 -3.12 -10.70
CA SER A 188 30.06 -1.84 -10.46
C SER A 188 29.38 -1.82 -9.11
N THR A 189 29.38 -0.65 -8.46
CA THR A 189 28.57 -0.41 -7.25
C THR A 189 27.08 -0.23 -7.59
N ALA A 190 26.76 0.15 -8.84
CA ALA A 190 25.40 0.40 -9.28
C ALA A 190 24.62 -0.90 -9.54
N LEU A 191 23.38 -0.92 -9.09
CA LEU A 191 22.41 -1.96 -9.38
C LEU A 191 21.50 -1.53 -10.53
N THR A 192 20.88 -2.52 -11.18
CA THR A 192 19.83 -2.24 -12.16
C THR A 192 18.52 -1.96 -11.42
N ARG A 193 17.98 -0.75 -11.58
CA ARG A 193 16.63 -0.43 -11.13
C ARG A 193 15.62 -1.18 -11.99
N LEU A 194 14.70 -1.90 -11.33
CA LEU A 194 13.64 -2.62 -12.01
C LEU A 194 12.42 -1.71 -12.23
N THR A 195 11.79 -1.91 -13.37
CA THR A 195 10.55 -1.26 -13.81
C THR A 195 9.56 -2.33 -14.28
N PRO A 196 8.29 -2.04 -14.47
CA PRO A 196 7.33 -3.02 -15.00
C PRO A 196 7.73 -3.63 -16.35
N SER A 197 8.57 -2.91 -17.12
CA SER A 197 9.00 -3.36 -18.46
C SER A 197 10.29 -4.19 -18.48
N ASN A 198 11.15 -4.07 -17.47
CA ASN A 198 12.45 -4.77 -17.41
C ASN A 198 12.60 -5.76 -16.25
N ASP A 199 11.58 -5.90 -15.38
CA ASP A 199 11.58 -6.88 -14.31
C ASP A 199 11.28 -8.28 -14.86
N PRO A 200 12.27 -9.20 -14.88
CA PRO A 200 12.05 -10.55 -15.41
C PRO A 200 11.11 -11.40 -14.53
N ASN A 201 10.83 -10.95 -13.32
CA ASN A 201 9.97 -11.65 -12.37
C ASN A 201 8.53 -11.09 -12.37
N GLY A 202 8.27 -9.98 -13.09
CA GLY A 202 6.95 -9.36 -13.21
C GLY A 202 6.36 -8.84 -11.90
N LEU A 203 7.19 -8.53 -10.90
CA LEU A 203 6.75 -8.11 -9.57
C LEU A 203 6.60 -6.60 -9.43
N VAL A 204 7.49 -5.82 -10.12
CA VAL A 204 7.49 -4.37 -10.02
C VAL A 204 6.24 -3.77 -10.66
N THR A 205 5.58 -2.88 -9.93
CA THR A 205 4.34 -2.22 -10.38
C THR A 205 4.49 -0.72 -10.63
N VAL A 206 5.54 -0.11 -10.07
CA VAL A 206 5.80 1.33 -10.16
C VAL A 206 6.94 1.60 -11.15
N ASN A 207 6.71 2.48 -12.11
CA ASN A 207 7.71 2.85 -13.11
C ASN A 207 8.53 4.05 -12.63
N ILE A 208 9.69 3.80 -11.98
CA ILE A 208 10.67 4.82 -11.61
C ILE A 208 11.89 4.68 -12.49
N THR A 209 12.19 5.73 -13.26
CA THR A 209 13.33 5.78 -14.19
C THR A 209 14.38 6.83 -13.81
N THR A 210 14.07 7.70 -12.86
CA THR A 210 14.97 8.76 -12.38
C THR A 210 15.61 8.36 -11.05
N ASN A 211 16.80 8.89 -10.80
CA ASN A 211 17.52 8.68 -9.54
C ASN A 211 17.24 9.84 -8.56
N PRO A 212 17.36 9.58 -7.24
CA PRO A 212 17.36 10.64 -6.24
C PRO A 212 18.49 11.66 -6.47
N SER A 213 18.23 12.91 -6.10
CA SER A 213 19.19 14.00 -6.06
C SER A 213 19.28 14.54 -4.63
N PRO A 214 20.24 14.06 -3.80
CA PRO A 214 20.41 14.52 -2.43
C PRO A 214 20.79 16.01 -2.34
N ALA A 215 20.36 16.67 -1.27
CA ALA A 215 20.66 18.07 -1.04
C ALA A 215 22.07 18.30 -0.49
N VAL A 216 22.59 19.52 -0.67
CA VAL A 216 23.77 20.03 0.04
C VAL A 216 23.35 21.26 0.84
N GLY A 217 23.51 21.20 2.16
CA GLY A 217 23.07 22.25 3.07
C GLY A 217 21.58 22.55 2.94
N THR A 218 21.23 23.83 2.75
CA THR A 218 19.85 24.28 2.55
C THR A 218 19.36 24.18 1.10
N GLY A 219 20.18 23.62 0.20
CA GLY A 219 19.83 23.44 -1.20
C GLY A 219 18.67 22.46 -1.40
N ALA A 220 18.07 22.53 -2.57
CA ALA A 220 16.99 21.62 -2.93
C ALA A 220 17.52 20.19 -3.14
N GLY A 221 16.73 19.22 -2.73
CA GLY A 221 16.87 17.81 -3.06
C GLY A 221 15.59 17.28 -3.68
N SER A 222 15.64 16.08 -4.27
CA SER A 222 14.45 15.40 -4.79
C SER A 222 14.66 13.90 -4.84
N SER A 223 13.58 13.15 -4.66
CA SER A 223 13.54 11.71 -4.90
C SER A 223 12.19 11.31 -5.49
N PRO A 224 12.16 10.48 -6.54
CA PRO A 224 10.90 9.96 -7.04
C PRO A 224 10.16 9.11 -6.00
N PHE A 225 10.85 8.63 -4.96
CA PHE A 225 10.29 7.86 -3.86
C PHE A 225 9.57 8.72 -2.80
N ASP A 226 9.66 10.06 -2.86
CA ASP A 226 8.98 10.96 -1.93
C ASP A 226 7.45 10.88 -2.02
N ASN A 227 6.93 10.29 -3.09
CA ASN A 227 5.50 10.10 -3.29
C ASN A 227 4.98 8.73 -2.84
N TYR A 228 5.86 7.81 -2.41
CA TYR A 228 5.50 6.43 -2.14
C TYR A 228 5.86 5.97 -0.74
N SER A 229 4.96 5.21 -0.10
CA SER A 229 5.31 4.47 1.10
C SER A 229 6.31 3.34 0.75
N PRO A 230 7.26 3.02 1.65
CA PRO A 230 7.43 3.57 3.00
C PRO A 230 8.20 4.90 3.07
N TRP A 231 8.89 5.33 2.01
CA TRP A 231 9.81 6.49 2.05
C TRP A 231 9.12 7.80 2.40
N LYS A 232 7.94 8.10 1.83
CA LYS A 232 7.19 9.34 2.11
C LYS A 232 6.75 9.47 3.57
N ASP A 233 6.65 8.33 4.26
CA ASP A 233 6.15 8.26 5.64
C ASP A 233 7.29 8.28 6.67
N MET A 234 8.56 8.21 6.21
CA MET A 234 9.73 8.39 7.06
C MET A 234 9.85 9.87 7.44
N ASP A 235 9.51 10.20 8.67
CA ASP A 235 9.55 11.57 9.20
C ASP A 235 9.97 11.55 10.67
N GLU A 236 10.29 12.75 11.21
CA GLU A 236 10.75 12.91 12.56
C GLU A 236 9.59 13.05 13.56
N TYR A 237 9.73 12.39 14.68
CA TYR A 237 8.79 12.43 15.79
C TYR A 237 9.53 12.61 17.12
N ASN A 238 8.95 13.34 18.06
CA ASN A 238 9.40 13.32 19.43
C ASN A 238 8.72 12.17 20.20
N ILE A 239 9.50 11.46 20.99
CA ILE A 239 8.99 10.50 21.96
C ILE A 239 9.01 11.17 23.33
N VAL A 240 7.83 11.37 23.91
CA VAL A 240 7.62 12.05 25.20
C VAL A 240 6.82 11.11 26.10
N ASN A 241 7.31 10.88 27.33
CA ASN A 241 6.66 9.99 28.30
C ASN A 241 6.32 8.60 27.73
N ASN A 242 7.26 7.99 27.01
CA ASN A 242 7.12 6.67 26.36
C ASN A 242 5.98 6.60 25.31
N ALA A 243 5.61 7.73 24.72
CA ALA A 243 4.62 7.78 23.65
C ALA A 243 5.11 8.63 22.48
N VAL A 244 4.74 8.23 21.26
CA VAL A 244 4.91 9.05 20.06
C VAL A 244 4.03 10.29 20.22
N SER A 245 4.63 11.48 20.12
CA SER A 245 3.95 12.73 20.45
C SER A 245 4.03 13.75 19.31
N HIS A 246 5.05 14.58 19.26
CA HIS A 246 5.10 15.70 18.30
C HIS A 246 5.75 15.26 16.98
N LYS A 247 5.04 15.41 15.89
CA LYS A 247 5.58 15.23 14.55
C LYS A 247 6.31 16.49 14.10
N ARG A 248 7.38 16.37 13.31
CA ARG A 248 8.07 17.49 12.66
C ARG A 248 7.08 18.41 11.95
N GLY A 249 7.27 19.72 12.12
CA GLY A 249 6.35 20.75 11.62
C GLY A 249 5.23 21.15 12.59
N SER A 250 5.00 20.42 13.68
CA SER A 250 4.11 20.89 14.76
C SER A 250 4.82 21.93 15.65
N SER A 251 4.07 22.84 16.24
CA SER A 251 4.61 23.92 17.10
C SER A 251 5.32 23.42 18.36
N SER A 252 5.00 22.21 18.82
CA SER A 252 5.59 21.60 19.99
C SER A 252 6.79 20.69 19.68
N PHE A 253 7.11 20.47 18.40
CA PHE A 253 8.25 19.65 18.01
C PHE A 253 9.58 20.34 18.38
N SER A 254 10.50 19.57 18.96
CA SER A 254 11.83 20.09 19.32
C SER A 254 12.89 19.01 19.19
N ARG A 255 13.96 19.30 18.45
CA ARG A 255 15.11 18.41 18.31
C ARG A 255 16.06 18.46 19.50
N THR A 256 15.97 19.50 20.32
CA THR A 256 16.85 19.73 21.49
C THR A 256 16.22 19.31 22.81
N ASN A 257 14.89 19.41 22.94
CA ASN A 257 14.19 19.21 24.22
C ASN A 257 13.63 17.81 24.40
N TYR A 258 13.51 17.02 23.32
CA TYR A 258 12.90 15.69 23.36
C TYR A 258 13.73 14.67 22.59
N ASN A 259 13.50 13.38 22.88
CA ASN A 259 14.07 12.31 22.05
C ASN A 259 13.48 12.40 20.65
N THR A 260 14.32 12.78 19.68
CA THR A 260 13.91 12.88 18.26
C THR A 260 14.24 11.59 17.54
N MET A 261 13.22 10.95 17.04
CA MET A 261 13.29 9.65 16.39
C MET A 261 12.71 9.73 14.98
N VAL A 262 13.22 8.92 14.08
CA VAL A 262 12.73 8.78 12.70
C VAL A 262 11.91 7.52 12.58
N TYR A 263 10.70 7.64 12.09
CA TYR A 263 9.83 6.50 11.85
C TYR A 263 10.29 5.68 10.65
N VAL A 264 10.47 4.38 10.80
CA VAL A 264 10.65 3.39 9.74
C VAL A 264 9.33 2.66 9.55
N PRO A 265 8.53 3.02 8.53
CA PRO A 265 7.18 2.51 8.35
C PRO A 265 7.13 1.00 8.10
N THR A 266 5.95 0.41 8.29
CA THR A 266 5.73 -0.98 7.88
C THR A 266 5.89 -1.12 6.37
N PHE A 267 6.68 -2.10 5.96
CA PHE A 267 6.79 -2.54 4.58
C PHE A 267 7.02 -4.05 4.50
N TYR A 268 6.84 -4.58 3.30
CA TYR A 268 7.02 -5.99 3.00
C TYR A 268 8.17 -6.14 2.01
N TYR A 269 8.89 -7.24 2.07
CA TYR A 269 10.06 -7.46 1.23
C TYR A 269 10.09 -8.87 0.66
N ARG A 270 10.84 -9.02 -0.43
CA ARG A 270 11.22 -10.30 -1.01
C ARG A 270 12.64 -10.19 -1.55
N ILE A 271 13.52 -11.06 -1.11
CA ILE A 271 14.92 -11.13 -1.57
C ILE A 271 15.21 -12.57 -1.97
N PHE A 272 15.77 -12.76 -3.17
CA PHE A 272 16.14 -14.07 -3.65
C PHE A 272 17.19 -14.00 -4.76
N ASP A 273 17.89 -15.12 -4.97
CA ASP A 273 18.88 -15.28 -6.02
C ASP A 273 18.28 -16.07 -7.20
N SER A 274 18.56 -15.60 -8.42
CA SER A 274 18.18 -16.28 -9.65
C SER A 274 19.14 -15.94 -10.77
N ASN A 275 19.63 -16.96 -11.49
CA ASN A 275 20.52 -16.81 -12.66
C ASN A 275 21.78 -15.95 -12.39
N GLY A 276 22.43 -16.18 -11.23
CA GLY A 276 23.64 -15.44 -10.83
C GLY A 276 23.41 -14.00 -10.38
N LYS A 277 22.17 -13.60 -10.25
CA LYS A 277 21.77 -12.26 -9.80
C LYS A 277 20.95 -12.33 -8.54
N ARG A 278 21.05 -11.29 -7.70
CA ARG A 278 20.20 -11.11 -6.52
C ARG A 278 19.18 -10.03 -6.77
N TYR A 279 17.94 -10.34 -6.45
CA TYR A 279 16.80 -9.46 -6.59
C TYR A 279 16.32 -9.01 -5.23
N PHE A 280 16.14 -7.71 -5.08
CA PHE A 280 15.61 -7.07 -3.88
C PHE A 280 14.32 -6.37 -4.24
N TYR A 281 13.24 -6.68 -3.53
CA TYR A 281 11.94 -6.06 -3.73
C TYR A 281 11.38 -5.54 -2.41
N ILE A 282 10.68 -4.41 -2.49
CA ILE A 282 9.86 -3.85 -1.41
C ILE A 282 8.44 -3.65 -1.93
N SER A 283 7.46 -3.95 -1.08
CA SER A 283 6.05 -3.63 -1.26
C SER A 283 5.54 -2.80 -0.08
N ASP A 284 4.72 -1.79 -0.35
CA ASP A 284 4.04 -1.00 0.69
C ASP A 284 2.88 -1.76 1.35
N THR A 285 2.44 -2.85 0.76
CA THR A 285 1.27 -3.63 1.18
C THR A 285 1.60 -5.13 1.21
N ALA A 286 0.93 -5.89 2.07
CA ALA A 286 1.03 -7.34 2.11
C ALA A 286 0.51 -7.96 0.81
N ILE A 287 1.39 -8.67 0.10
CA ILE A 287 1.04 -9.43 -1.11
C ILE A 287 1.69 -10.81 -1.07
N SER A 288 1.17 -11.73 -1.89
CA SER A 288 1.68 -13.10 -1.96
C SER A 288 3.17 -13.15 -2.28
N GLY A 289 3.93 -13.95 -1.54
CA GLY A 289 5.38 -14.11 -1.70
C GLY A 289 6.23 -13.00 -1.06
N PHE A 290 5.62 -12.01 -0.40
CA PHE A 290 6.31 -10.99 0.38
C PHE A 290 6.07 -11.20 1.88
N THR A 291 7.09 -10.92 2.67
CA THR A 291 7.03 -11.03 4.14
C THR A 291 7.21 -9.64 4.76
N LYS A 292 6.48 -9.34 5.85
CA LYS A 292 6.70 -8.10 6.61
C LYS A 292 8.15 -8.04 7.08
N HIS A 293 8.83 -6.91 6.83
CA HIS A 293 10.21 -6.74 7.28
C HIS A 293 10.26 -6.61 8.82
N PRO A 294 11.05 -7.43 9.53
CA PRO A 294 11.03 -7.45 11.01
C PRO A 294 11.58 -6.18 11.64
N GLY A 295 12.38 -5.40 10.90
CA GLY A 295 12.91 -4.11 11.32
C GLY A 295 12.01 -2.91 11.00
N SER A 296 10.83 -3.12 10.42
CA SER A 296 9.87 -2.07 10.10
C SER A 296 8.91 -1.79 11.27
N ASN A 297 8.15 -0.68 11.19
CA ASN A 297 7.25 -0.20 12.23
C ASN A 297 7.98 0.11 13.54
N LYS A 298 9.09 0.82 13.45
CA LYS A 298 9.93 1.22 14.59
C LYS A 298 10.40 2.66 14.43
N TYR A 299 10.90 3.25 15.50
CA TYR A 299 11.46 4.59 15.49
C TYR A 299 12.95 4.53 15.80
N VAL A 300 13.79 4.92 14.86
CA VAL A 300 15.26 4.97 14.97
C VAL A 300 15.65 6.36 15.49
N GLY A 301 16.58 6.44 16.41
CA GLY A 301 17.16 7.72 16.84
C GLY A 301 17.61 8.55 15.65
N ARG A 302 17.14 9.79 15.53
CA ARG A 302 17.67 10.70 14.49
C ARG A 302 19.18 10.86 14.63
N TYR A 303 19.65 10.94 15.85
CA TYR A 303 21.05 11.21 16.20
C TYR A 303 21.73 10.00 16.84
N ASN A 304 23.07 9.97 16.76
CA ASN A 304 23.87 9.13 17.67
C ASN A 304 23.40 9.40 19.11
N THR A 305 23.42 8.38 19.98
CA THR A 305 23.07 8.57 21.40
C THR A 305 23.94 9.63 22.07
N ILE A 306 23.31 10.44 22.90
CA ILE A 306 23.96 11.39 23.78
C ILE A 306 23.70 11.02 25.24
N ALA A 307 24.44 11.59 26.19
CA ALA A 307 24.06 11.57 27.61
C ALA A 307 22.82 12.46 27.80
N GLY A 308 21.79 11.94 28.46
CA GLY A 308 20.59 12.75 28.75
C GLY A 308 20.90 13.81 29.79
N THR A 309 20.66 15.07 29.46
CA THR A 309 21.07 16.22 30.27
C THR A 309 19.93 16.90 30.99
N ASN A 310 18.68 16.51 30.74
CA ASN A 310 17.51 17.13 31.36
C ASN A 310 16.34 16.14 31.52
N THR A 311 15.29 16.67 32.17
CA THR A 311 14.10 15.91 32.57
C THR A 311 13.29 15.33 31.44
N SER A 312 13.27 15.98 30.27
CA SER A 312 12.49 15.57 29.11
C SER A 312 13.23 14.55 28.26
N LEU A 313 14.57 14.56 28.29
CA LEU A 313 15.41 13.67 27.51
C LEU A 313 15.64 12.33 28.21
N SER A 314 15.74 12.36 29.53
CA SER A 314 15.99 11.14 30.31
C SER A 314 15.88 11.33 31.80
N ARG A 315 15.57 10.25 32.57
CA ARG A 315 15.52 10.40 33.96
C ARG A 315 15.52 9.25 34.91
N VAL A 316 16.57 8.54 34.96
CA VAL A 316 17.01 7.83 36.15
C VAL A 316 18.52 7.73 36.07
N ALA A 317 19.24 8.10 37.12
CA ALA A 317 20.66 7.78 37.22
C ALA A 317 20.78 6.25 37.30
N VAL A 318 21.44 5.66 36.31
CA VAL A 318 21.81 4.24 36.33
C VAL A 318 23.28 4.12 36.73
N PRO A 319 23.68 3.02 37.40
CA PRO A 319 25.10 2.79 37.63
C PRO A 319 25.89 2.86 36.33
N GLY A 320 26.79 3.83 36.20
CA GLY A 320 27.61 4.04 35.03
C GLY A 320 27.30 5.25 34.16
N GLY A 321 26.34 6.10 34.50
CA GLY A 321 26.11 7.39 33.83
C GLY A 321 24.67 7.69 33.43
N ASP A 322 24.51 8.79 32.72
CA ASP A 322 23.21 9.32 32.32
C ASP A 322 22.51 8.42 31.29
N ILE A 323 21.19 8.38 31.34
CA ILE A 323 20.36 7.64 30.40
C ILE A 323 20.56 8.19 28.98
N PRO A 324 20.76 7.34 27.97
CA PRO A 324 20.99 7.80 26.61
C PRO A 324 19.76 8.51 26.03
N ALA A 325 20.02 9.53 25.23
CA ALA A 325 19.01 10.28 24.51
C ALA A 325 19.35 10.43 23.03
N SER A 326 18.38 10.81 22.22
CA SER A 326 18.55 11.21 20.81
C SER A 326 18.13 12.68 20.69
N ALA A 327 19.09 13.59 20.80
CA ALA A 327 18.84 15.03 20.73
C ALA A 327 20.00 15.76 20.03
N SER A 328 19.69 16.98 19.56
CA SER A 328 20.61 17.88 18.84
C SER A 328 21.54 18.63 19.78
N GLY A 329 22.73 18.99 19.28
CA GLY A 329 23.65 19.94 19.89
C GLY A 329 24.60 19.37 20.93
N HIS A 330 24.72 18.06 21.04
CA HIS A 330 25.51 17.39 22.07
C HIS A 330 26.55 16.44 21.50
N SER A 331 27.64 16.22 22.22
CA SER A 331 28.61 15.18 21.88
C SER A 331 27.99 13.78 21.95
N PRO A 332 28.29 12.90 20.98
CA PRO A 332 27.85 11.52 21.06
C PRO A 332 28.35 10.84 22.34
N ARG A 333 27.48 10.07 22.97
CA ARG A 333 27.89 9.18 24.07
C ARG A 333 28.73 8.03 23.52
N VAL A 334 29.90 7.87 24.06
CA VAL A 334 30.88 6.83 23.69
C VAL A 334 31.43 6.14 24.93
N SER A 335 32.37 5.24 24.74
CA SER A 335 33.11 4.59 25.83
C SER A 335 32.27 3.73 26.77
N LEU A 336 31.18 3.17 26.24
CA LEU A 336 30.38 2.14 26.90
C LEU A 336 30.44 0.83 26.08
N THR A 337 30.33 -0.31 26.78
CA THR A 337 30.14 -1.62 26.16
C THR A 337 28.74 -1.70 25.54
N ARG A 338 28.54 -2.67 24.61
CA ARG A 338 27.21 -2.91 24.05
C ARG A 338 26.17 -3.21 25.14
N ALA A 339 26.54 -4.06 26.12
CA ALA A 339 25.66 -4.38 27.26
C ALA A 339 25.28 -3.12 28.08
N ALA A 340 26.25 -2.24 28.37
CA ALA A 340 25.98 -1.02 29.11
C ALA A 340 25.04 -0.07 28.35
N PHE A 341 25.20 0.09 27.04
CA PHE A 341 24.27 0.84 26.22
C PHE A 341 22.87 0.19 26.17
N ARG A 342 22.78 -1.16 26.10
CA ARG A 342 21.52 -1.92 26.14
C ARG A 342 20.75 -1.68 27.43
N GLU A 343 21.43 -1.80 28.59
CA GLU A 343 20.83 -1.56 29.90
C GLU A 343 20.36 -0.11 30.05
N ALA A 344 21.19 0.83 29.61
CA ALA A 344 20.84 2.24 29.64
C ALA A 344 19.60 2.54 28.74
N ALA A 345 19.50 1.95 27.56
CA ALA A 345 18.31 2.08 26.71
C ALA A 345 17.07 1.48 27.38
N ARG A 346 17.15 0.26 27.92
CA ARG A 346 16.07 -0.42 28.61
C ARG A 346 15.58 0.34 29.88
N SER A 347 16.45 1.09 30.54
CA SER A 347 16.08 1.90 31.69
C SER A 347 15.11 3.03 31.36
N LYS A 348 14.93 3.39 30.07
CA LYS A 348 13.92 4.34 29.61
C LYS A 348 12.51 3.73 29.57
N GLY A 349 12.40 2.42 29.64
CA GLY A 349 11.15 1.66 29.59
C GLY A 349 11.22 0.49 28.62
N ASP A 350 10.24 -0.38 28.67
CA ASP A 350 10.12 -1.63 27.92
C ASP A 350 10.07 -1.47 26.39
N LYS A 351 9.68 -0.28 25.94
CA LYS A 351 9.62 0.07 24.51
C LYS A 351 10.96 0.58 23.94
N TRP A 352 12.03 0.62 24.73
CA TRP A 352 13.31 1.15 24.31
C TRP A 352 14.38 0.06 24.23
N SER A 353 15.16 0.14 23.16
CA SER A 353 16.34 -0.71 22.95
C SER A 353 17.44 0.07 22.25
N LEU A 354 18.59 -0.59 22.05
CA LEU A 354 19.56 -0.13 21.08
C LEU A 354 19.07 -0.37 19.65
N TYR A 355 19.67 0.34 18.69
CA TYR A 355 19.54 0.08 17.27
C TYR A 355 19.86 -1.38 16.99
N ASP A 356 18.90 -2.11 16.45
CA ASP A 356 19.00 -3.54 16.27
C ASP A 356 19.30 -3.92 14.80
N TYR A 357 19.80 -5.12 14.64
CA TYR A 357 20.22 -5.66 13.35
C TYR A 357 19.09 -5.67 12.33
N VAL A 358 17.88 -6.06 12.74
CA VAL A 358 16.75 -6.13 11.80
C VAL A 358 16.33 -4.75 11.32
N THR A 359 16.41 -3.72 12.18
CA THR A 359 16.07 -2.35 11.78
C THR A 359 17.19 -1.72 10.93
N TRP A 360 18.46 -2.01 11.26
CA TRP A 360 19.56 -1.64 10.36
C TRP A 360 19.38 -2.27 8.97
N CYS A 361 18.96 -3.55 8.92
CA CYS A 361 18.63 -4.21 7.65
C CYS A 361 17.45 -3.54 6.93
N ALA A 362 16.45 -3.03 7.63
CA ALA A 362 15.37 -2.28 7.02
C ALA A 362 15.87 -0.97 6.38
N VAL A 363 16.71 -0.23 7.09
CA VAL A 363 17.23 1.07 6.60
C VAL A 363 18.11 0.90 5.35
N TRP A 364 19.06 -0.05 5.36
CA TRP A 364 19.90 -0.25 4.18
C TRP A 364 19.11 -0.80 2.97
N LEU A 365 18.08 -1.63 3.20
CA LEU A 365 17.25 -2.13 2.10
C LEU A 365 16.41 -1.00 1.47
N LEU A 366 15.86 -0.10 2.29
CA LEU A 366 15.18 1.11 1.80
C LEU A 366 16.12 1.97 0.97
N TYR A 367 17.35 2.22 1.48
CA TYR A 367 18.36 2.97 0.75
C TYR A 367 18.69 2.28 -0.60
N LEU A 368 18.94 0.98 -0.58
CA LEU A 368 19.36 0.23 -1.77
C LEU A 368 18.30 0.28 -2.89
N ILE A 369 17.03 0.14 -2.54
CA ILE A 369 15.93 0.29 -3.49
C ILE A 369 15.83 1.73 -4.01
N GLU A 370 16.01 2.73 -3.13
CA GLU A 370 15.88 4.14 -3.49
C GLU A 370 17.03 4.60 -4.39
N PHE A 371 18.27 4.24 -4.09
CA PHE A 371 19.45 4.73 -4.81
C PHE A 371 19.94 3.78 -5.91
N ALA A 372 19.61 2.50 -5.85
CA ALA A 372 20.10 1.46 -6.74
C ALA A 372 21.64 1.44 -6.84
N ASP A 373 22.33 1.66 -5.71
CA ASP A 373 23.80 1.76 -5.66
C ASP A 373 24.31 1.39 -4.26
N TRP A 374 25.36 0.59 -4.19
CA TRP A 374 26.00 0.22 -2.94
C TRP A 374 26.86 1.35 -2.34
N ASN A 375 27.28 2.35 -3.14
CA ASN A 375 28.15 3.44 -2.67
C ASN A 375 27.36 4.59 -2.05
N SER A 376 27.04 4.46 -0.76
CA SER A 376 26.30 5.49 -0.02
C SER A 376 27.04 6.82 0.08
N GLN A 377 28.37 6.79 0.22
CA GLN A 377 29.22 7.97 0.27
C GLN A 377 29.17 8.77 -1.04
N ALA A 378 29.28 8.09 -2.17
CA ALA A 378 29.23 8.75 -3.49
C ALA A 378 27.82 9.28 -3.81
N LYS A 379 26.77 8.66 -3.28
CA LYS A 379 25.39 9.08 -3.58
C LYS A 379 24.90 10.21 -2.68
N ILE A 380 25.25 10.22 -1.40
CA ILE A 380 24.70 11.18 -0.44
C ILE A 380 25.79 12.17 0.06
N GLY A 381 27.00 11.66 0.29
CA GLY A 381 28.14 12.39 0.83
C GLY A 381 28.97 11.49 1.71
N GLN A 382 30.24 11.83 1.90
CA GLN A 382 31.17 10.99 2.66
C GLN A 382 30.79 10.85 4.14
N GLY A 383 30.15 11.89 4.71
CA GLY A 383 29.88 11.96 6.14
C GLY A 383 31.10 12.45 6.94
N ILE A 384 31.05 12.35 8.26
CA ILE A 384 32.17 12.72 9.14
C ILE A 384 33.10 11.51 9.21
N VAL A 385 34.05 11.42 8.27
CA VAL A 385 34.96 10.28 8.12
C VAL A 385 36.45 10.68 7.96
N SER A 386 36.71 11.99 7.79
CA SER A 386 38.07 12.58 7.65
C SER A 386 38.24 13.74 8.62
N ALA A 387 37.69 13.61 9.84
CA ALA A 387 37.82 14.61 10.92
C ALA A 387 38.82 14.13 11.98
N SER A 388 39.23 15.04 12.88
CA SER A 388 40.15 14.74 13.99
C SER A 388 39.44 14.16 15.22
N ALA A 389 38.12 14.32 15.33
CA ALA A 389 37.29 13.82 16.42
C ALA A 389 35.82 13.75 16.01
N ALA A 390 35.02 13.07 16.83
CA ALA A 390 33.57 13.08 16.68
C ALA A 390 33.01 14.50 16.83
N GLN A 391 32.01 14.81 16.03
CA GLN A 391 31.30 16.09 16.06
C GLN A 391 29.96 15.96 16.81
N ASN A 392 29.48 17.09 17.31
CA ASN A 392 28.18 17.15 17.96
C ASN A 392 27.04 16.76 17.01
N THR A 393 25.98 16.19 17.58
CA THR A 393 24.72 15.93 16.89
C THR A 393 24.05 17.23 16.43
N GLY A 394 23.19 17.15 15.41
CA GLY A 394 22.50 18.32 14.87
C GLY A 394 23.20 18.97 13.68
N GLY A 395 24.28 18.37 13.17
CA GLY A 395 25.00 18.89 11.99
C GLY A 395 24.14 19.01 10.73
N THR A 396 23.02 18.27 10.64
CA THR A 396 22.08 18.34 9.51
C THR A 396 20.78 19.08 9.82
N ASP A 397 20.66 19.73 10.96
CA ASP A 397 19.38 20.34 11.41
C ASP A 397 18.91 21.51 10.55
N THR A 398 19.83 22.19 9.90
CA THR A 398 19.53 23.30 8.98
C THR A 398 19.13 22.85 7.57
N MET A 399 19.27 21.56 7.25
CA MET A 399 18.89 21.05 5.94
C MET A 399 17.37 21.05 5.78
N SER A 400 16.91 21.56 4.65
CA SER A 400 15.48 21.59 4.30
C SER A 400 14.99 20.26 3.77
N TYR A 401 15.85 19.50 3.11
CA TYR A 401 15.53 18.20 2.51
C TYR A 401 16.06 17.05 3.37
N HIS A 402 15.28 15.96 3.48
CA HIS A 402 15.52 14.84 4.38
C HIS A 402 16.73 13.95 4.05
N THR A 403 17.38 14.15 2.90
CA THR A 403 18.49 13.31 2.44
C THR A 403 19.57 14.16 1.79
N GLY A 404 20.80 13.99 2.23
CA GLY A 404 21.93 14.77 1.71
C GLY A 404 23.04 14.96 2.74
N ARG A 405 23.91 15.93 2.51
CA ARG A 405 24.99 16.33 3.42
C ARG A 405 24.86 17.79 3.84
N ALA A 406 25.33 18.12 5.03
CA ALA A 406 25.46 19.48 5.48
C ALA A 406 26.40 20.29 4.56
N ALA A 407 26.25 21.62 4.56
CA ALA A 407 27.17 22.49 3.88
C ALA A 407 28.58 22.41 4.52
N GLY A 408 29.60 22.47 3.69
CA GLY A 408 31.00 22.40 4.13
C GLY A 408 31.81 21.36 3.35
N THR A 409 33.01 21.06 3.87
CA THR A 409 33.92 20.09 3.23
C THR A 409 33.37 18.68 3.36
N ASP A 410 33.24 17.98 2.24
CA ASP A 410 32.79 16.58 2.23
C ASP A 410 33.84 15.69 2.94
N GLY A 411 33.40 14.71 3.70
CA GLY A 411 34.24 13.91 4.61
C GLY A 411 34.42 14.55 6.01
N GLN A 412 34.04 15.82 6.20
CA GLN A 412 34.11 16.51 7.49
C GLN A 412 32.76 17.06 7.96
N THR A 413 31.70 16.85 7.18
CA THR A 413 30.33 17.32 7.46
C THR A 413 29.36 16.17 7.64
N ALA A 414 28.33 16.40 8.46
CA ALA A 414 27.28 15.42 8.70
C ALA A 414 26.48 15.12 7.44
N VAL A 415 26.03 13.88 7.31
CA VAL A 415 25.09 13.40 6.30
C VAL A 415 23.78 13.01 6.95
N GLN A 416 22.71 12.95 6.16
CA GLN A 416 21.46 12.31 6.59
C GLN A 416 20.83 11.52 5.46
N TYR A 417 20.21 10.42 5.81
CA TYR A 417 19.33 9.63 4.96
C TYR A 417 17.95 9.55 5.59
N ARG A 418 16.94 10.08 4.88
CA ARG A 418 15.55 10.10 5.35
C ARG A 418 15.45 10.56 6.80
N HIS A 419 16.07 11.71 7.11
CA HIS A 419 16.16 12.32 8.45
C HIS A 419 17.07 11.59 9.46
N ILE A 420 17.57 10.40 9.19
CA ILE A 420 18.56 9.75 10.08
C ILE A 420 19.90 10.43 9.86
N GLU A 421 20.38 11.18 10.86
CA GLU A 421 21.66 11.88 10.81
C GLU A 421 22.80 10.90 11.07
N ASN A 422 23.89 11.06 10.30
CA ASN A 422 25.10 10.23 10.37
C ASN A 422 24.80 8.72 10.45
N PRO A 423 24.04 8.13 9.47
CA PRO A 423 23.89 6.69 9.41
C PRO A 423 25.21 5.98 9.09
N TRP A 424 26.25 6.73 8.79
CA TRP A 424 27.66 6.34 8.75
C TRP A 424 28.55 7.55 9.10
N GLY A 425 29.77 7.23 9.55
CA GLY A 425 30.72 8.23 10.04
C GLY A 425 30.40 8.69 11.46
N ASN A 426 31.14 9.68 11.94
CA ASN A 426 31.09 10.27 13.28
C ASN A 426 31.55 9.31 14.37
N VAL A 427 30.75 8.32 14.77
CA VAL A 427 31.11 7.26 15.71
C VAL A 427 30.63 5.91 15.18
N TYR A 428 31.35 4.83 15.49
CA TYR A 428 30.83 3.49 15.30
C TYR A 428 29.53 3.30 16.09
N GLU A 429 28.60 2.56 15.54
CA GLU A 429 27.36 2.22 16.23
C GLU A 429 27.33 0.73 16.60
N TRP A 430 27.19 0.44 17.90
CA TRP A 430 26.87 -0.89 18.37
C TRP A 430 25.48 -1.30 17.85
N ILE A 431 25.41 -2.48 17.25
CA ILE A 431 24.17 -3.10 16.80
C ILE A 431 23.80 -4.25 17.72
N ASP A 432 22.55 -4.25 18.19
CA ASP A 432 22.02 -5.31 19.03
C ASP A 432 21.23 -6.36 18.23
N GLY A 433 20.81 -7.46 18.87
CA GLY A 433 20.06 -8.53 18.22
C GLY A 433 20.87 -9.39 17.25
N ILE A 434 22.20 -9.25 17.23
CA ILE A 434 23.11 -10.08 16.44
C ILE A 434 24.35 -10.46 17.26
N ASN A 435 24.76 -11.72 17.19
CA ASN A 435 25.98 -12.24 17.75
C ASN A 435 26.72 -13.08 16.70
N PHE A 436 28.05 -13.16 16.85
CA PHE A 436 28.90 -14.00 16.04
C PHE A 436 29.62 -15.01 16.96
N ASP A 437 29.38 -16.29 16.70
CA ASP A 437 30.06 -17.40 17.32
C ASP A 437 31.08 -17.90 16.30
N ASP A 438 32.34 -17.47 16.44
CA ASP A 438 33.32 -17.42 15.36
C ASP A 438 32.76 -16.67 14.14
N ARG A 439 32.44 -17.39 13.08
CA ARG A 439 31.86 -16.85 11.84
C ARG A 439 30.37 -17.19 11.67
N THR A 440 29.81 -17.92 12.62
CA THR A 440 28.39 -18.25 12.62
C THR A 440 27.58 -17.03 13.05
N VAL A 441 26.77 -16.51 12.15
CA VAL A 441 25.87 -15.36 12.42
C VAL A 441 24.61 -15.86 13.10
N ARG A 442 24.33 -15.31 14.26
CA ARG A 442 23.17 -15.61 15.09
C ARG A 442 22.32 -14.35 15.27
N VAL A 443 21.05 -14.43 14.97
CA VAL A 443 20.12 -13.28 14.97
C VAL A 443 18.95 -13.54 15.91
N CYS A 444 18.62 -12.54 16.72
CA CYS A 444 17.41 -12.48 17.54
C CYS A 444 16.58 -11.28 17.11
N THR A 445 15.27 -11.44 17.03
CA THR A 445 14.33 -10.37 16.62
C THR A 445 13.49 -9.81 17.78
N ASP A 446 13.63 -10.40 18.97
CA ASP A 446 12.93 -9.98 20.18
C ASP A 446 13.84 -9.12 21.08
N PRO A 447 13.59 -7.80 21.20
CA PRO A 447 14.44 -6.91 22.00
C PRO A 447 14.54 -7.27 23.48
N ALA A 448 13.54 -7.94 24.05
CA ALA A 448 13.58 -8.39 25.44
C ALA A 448 14.63 -9.47 25.69
N LYS A 449 15.02 -10.20 24.64
CA LYS A 449 15.95 -11.34 24.68
C LYS A 449 17.36 -11.00 24.22
N TYR A 450 17.64 -9.75 23.82
CA TYR A 450 18.99 -9.37 23.39
C TYR A 450 19.98 -9.54 24.50
N ALA A 451 21.04 -10.29 24.22
CA ALA A 451 22.13 -10.59 25.13
C ALA A 451 23.43 -10.79 24.33
N ASP A 452 24.56 -10.71 25.02
CA ASP A 452 25.89 -10.92 24.45
C ASP A 452 26.30 -12.40 24.58
N ASP A 453 27.17 -12.84 23.68
CA ASP A 453 27.90 -14.10 23.75
C ASP A 453 27.02 -15.32 24.07
N THR A 454 25.82 -15.38 23.46
CA THR A 454 24.84 -16.44 23.70
C THR A 454 24.22 -16.97 22.42
N THR A 455 23.85 -18.25 22.47
CA THR A 455 23.02 -18.91 21.44
C THR A 455 21.55 -18.94 21.80
N THR A 456 21.19 -18.67 23.08
CA THR A 456 19.84 -18.77 23.58
C THR A 456 18.97 -17.68 22.93
N ASP A 457 17.81 -18.06 22.36
CA ASP A 457 16.89 -17.21 21.63
C ASP A 457 17.44 -16.60 20.33
N TYR A 458 18.64 -17.01 19.88
CA TYR A 458 19.28 -16.57 18.65
C TYR A 458 19.28 -17.69 17.61
N MET A 459 18.59 -17.46 16.49
CA MET A 459 18.61 -18.40 15.37
C MET A 459 19.87 -18.24 14.53
N VAL A 460 20.39 -19.33 13.98
CA VAL A 460 21.47 -19.29 13.00
C VAL A 460 20.96 -18.74 11.68
N ALA A 461 21.53 -17.62 11.25
CA ALA A 461 21.24 -17.05 9.93
C ALA A 461 22.11 -17.72 8.85
N SER A 462 23.44 -17.70 8.99
CA SER A 462 24.40 -18.29 8.06
C SER A 462 25.82 -18.21 8.65
N THR A 463 26.83 -18.37 7.80
CA THR A 463 28.23 -18.04 8.11
C THR A 463 28.71 -16.90 7.24
N ILE A 464 29.73 -16.16 7.71
CA ILE A 464 30.40 -15.07 6.97
C ILE A 464 31.82 -15.46 6.60
N THR A 465 32.42 -14.75 5.62
CA THR A 465 33.82 -15.00 5.22
C THR A 465 34.81 -14.75 6.36
N GLY A 466 35.90 -15.52 6.40
CA GLY A 466 36.99 -15.31 7.33
C GLY A 466 38.04 -14.29 6.87
N SER A 467 37.93 -13.75 5.67
CA SER A 467 38.88 -12.76 5.11
C SER A 467 38.36 -11.34 5.31
N ASN A 468 39.25 -10.41 5.60
CA ASN A 468 38.97 -9.00 5.78
C ASN A 468 39.21 -8.22 4.48
N GLY A 469 38.45 -7.16 4.23
CA GLY A 469 38.59 -6.33 3.03
C GLY A 469 37.28 -5.69 2.58
N PHE A 470 37.29 -5.05 1.42
CA PHE A 470 36.06 -4.53 0.79
C PHE A 470 35.18 -5.70 0.33
N ILE A 471 33.89 -5.61 0.57
CA ILE A 471 32.94 -6.71 0.35
C ILE A 471 32.71 -6.91 -1.15
N LYS A 472 32.88 -8.15 -1.61
CA LYS A 472 32.67 -8.54 -3.00
C LYS A 472 31.31 -9.21 -3.22
N SER A 473 30.85 -10.01 -2.26
CA SER A 473 29.57 -10.70 -2.37
C SER A 473 28.91 -10.91 -1.00
N LEU A 474 27.60 -11.10 -1.03
CA LEU A 474 26.79 -11.46 0.13
C LEU A 474 26.30 -12.90 0.02
N GLY A 475 26.25 -13.61 1.14
CA GLY A 475 25.55 -14.88 1.29
C GLY A 475 24.03 -14.69 1.39
N SER A 476 23.29 -15.78 1.35
CA SER A 476 21.85 -15.83 1.60
C SER A 476 21.53 -16.62 2.86
N SER A 477 20.34 -16.43 3.39
CA SER A 477 19.81 -17.16 4.53
C SER A 477 18.34 -17.47 4.31
N THR A 478 17.93 -18.71 4.56
CA THR A 478 16.51 -19.11 4.56
C THR A 478 15.80 -18.66 5.82
N ASN A 479 16.50 -18.63 6.95
CA ASN A 479 15.95 -18.24 8.25
C ASN A 479 15.84 -16.71 8.40
N ALA A 480 16.76 -15.97 7.78
CA ALA A 480 16.83 -14.51 7.81
C ALA A 480 17.10 -13.95 6.39
N PRO A 481 16.11 -14.00 5.47
CA PRO A 481 16.34 -13.57 4.08
C PRO A 481 16.71 -12.08 3.94
N TYR A 482 16.42 -11.27 4.95
CA TYR A 482 16.77 -9.85 5.04
C TYR A 482 18.23 -9.61 5.45
N ALA A 483 18.98 -10.64 5.87
CA ALA A 483 20.27 -10.47 6.50
C ALA A 483 21.36 -10.03 5.52
N PHE A 484 22.19 -9.09 5.96
CA PHE A 484 23.42 -8.68 5.28
C PHE A 484 24.57 -9.58 5.76
N LEU A 485 25.07 -10.44 4.88
CA LEU A 485 25.98 -11.53 5.23
C LEU A 485 27.21 -11.50 4.30
N PRO A 486 28.28 -10.77 4.61
CA PRO A 486 29.50 -10.76 3.81
C PRO A 486 30.05 -12.18 3.56
N ASN A 487 30.06 -12.61 2.29
CA ASN A 487 30.45 -13.98 1.90
C ASN A 487 31.83 -14.04 1.25
N ALA A 488 32.24 -12.98 0.55
CA ALA A 488 33.57 -12.84 -0.01
C ALA A 488 34.04 -11.39 0.03
N VAL A 489 35.34 -11.19 0.09
CA VAL A 489 36.03 -9.89 -0.07
C VAL A 489 36.90 -9.92 -1.33
N GLY A 490 37.42 -8.77 -1.76
CA GLY A 490 38.22 -8.61 -2.97
C GLY A 490 37.74 -7.48 -3.87
N GLY A 491 36.86 -6.62 -3.35
CA GLY A 491 36.52 -5.32 -3.93
C GLY A 491 37.51 -4.22 -3.58
N SER A 492 37.08 -2.98 -3.76
CA SER A 492 37.80 -1.76 -3.38
C SER A 492 36.78 -0.71 -2.90
N ASN A 493 37.26 0.44 -2.46
CA ASN A 493 36.40 1.58 -2.10
C ASN A 493 35.57 2.17 -3.26
N SER A 494 35.61 1.57 -4.44
CA SER A 494 34.88 2.00 -5.65
C SER A 494 34.27 0.85 -6.45
N THR A 495 34.36 -0.39 -5.95
CA THR A 495 33.86 -1.58 -6.66
C THR A 495 33.02 -2.47 -5.74
N TYR A 496 32.04 -3.18 -6.31
CA TYR A 496 31.10 -4.07 -5.62
C TYR A 496 30.36 -3.34 -4.50
N ILE A 497 30.58 -3.74 -3.23
CA ILE A 497 30.11 -3.04 -2.03
C ILE A 497 31.34 -2.33 -1.44
N PRO A 498 31.46 -1.00 -1.61
CA PRO A 498 32.71 -0.28 -1.37
C PRO A 498 32.99 0.04 0.09
N ASP A 499 32.26 -0.58 1.01
CA ASP A 499 32.41 -0.43 2.43
C ASP A 499 33.23 -1.59 3.01
N TYR A 500 34.02 -1.31 4.06
CA TYR A 500 34.98 -2.26 4.59
C TYR A 500 34.33 -3.26 5.54
N TYR A 501 34.80 -4.48 5.46
CA TYR A 501 34.45 -5.60 6.32
C TYR A 501 35.69 -6.08 7.10
N TYR A 502 35.55 -6.15 8.42
CA TYR A 502 36.61 -6.62 9.29
C TYR A 502 36.04 -7.51 10.39
N GLN A 503 36.44 -8.77 10.42
CA GLN A 503 35.99 -9.79 11.36
C GLN A 503 37.14 -10.38 12.19
N ASN A 504 36.80 -11.05 13.29
CA ASN A 504 37.70 -11.85 14.09
C ASN A 504 36.97 -13.10 14.59
N THR A 505 37.71 -14.08 15.10
CA THR A 505 37.19 -15.33 15.66
C THR A 505 36.77 -15.19 17.13
N GLY A 506 36.06 -16.19 17.68
CA GLY A 506 35.47 -16.19 19.00
C GLY A 506 34.13 -15.40 19.00
N TRP A 507 33.58 -15.18 20.18
CA TRP A 507 32.37 -14.36 20.33
C TRP A 507 32.65 -12.92 19.94
N ARG A 508 31.84 -12.40 19.01
CA ARG A 508 31.94 -11.03 18.50
C ARG A 508 30.57 -10.39 18.39
N VAL A 509 30.60 -9.07 18.39
CA VAL A 509 29.40 -8.21 18.24
C VAL A 509 29.60 -7.24 17.08
N LEU A 510 28.49 -6.75 16.51
CA LEU A 510 28.53 -5.93 15.30
C LEU A 510 28.72 -4.45 15.60
N LEU A 511 29.62 -3.83 14.85
CA LEU A 511 29.73 -2.39 14.64
C LEU A 511 29.41 -2.04 13.19
N VAL A 512 28.71 -0.93 12.98
CA VAL A 512 28.38 -0.42 11.64
C VAL A 512 28.78 1.04 11.47
N GLY A 513 28.75 1.52 10.22
CA GLY A 513 28.84 2.92 9.84
C GLY A 513 30.24 3.50 9.71
N GLY A 514 31.20 3.06 10.51
CA GLY A 514 32.53 3.67 10.61
C GLY A 514 32.54 4.90 11.54
N LEU A 515 33.72 5.47 11.79
CA LEU A 515 33.92 6.64 12.66
C LEU A 515 34.56 7.81 11.91
N TRP A 516 34.78 8.92 12.60
CA TRP A 516 35.32 10.17 12.05
C TRP A 516 36.67 10.08 11.30
N ALA A 517 37.41 8.97 11.44
CA ALA A 517 38.69 8.72 10.81
C ALA A 517 38.68 7.50 9.86
N SER A 518 37.53 6.96 9.49
CA SER A 518 37.42 5.74 8.67
C SER A 518 37.64 5.99 7.17
N GLY A 519 37.61 7.25 6.72
CA GLY A 519 37.80 7.61 5.32
C GLY A 519 36.78 6.95 4.38
N LEU A 520 37.27 6.55 3.21
CA LEU A 520 36.44 5.88 2.18
C LEU A 520 36.13 4.42 2.52
N SER A 521 36.59 3.90 3.66
CA SER A 521 36.17 2.58 4.14
C SER A 521 34.81 2.57 4.81
N ALA A 522 34.36 3.74 5.33
CA ALA A 522 33.05 3.93 5.95
C ALA A 522 31.91 3.88 4.92
N GLY A 523 30.69 3.74 5.41
CA GLY A 523 29.46 3.79 4.62
C GLY A 523 28.33 3.06 5.30
N LEU A 524 27.17 3.08 4.68
CA LEU A 524 25.97 2.45 5.22
C LEU A 524 26.11 0.93 5.40
N PHE A 525 26.94 0.30 4.57
CA PHE A 525 27.19 -1.15 4.53
C PHE A 525 28.49 -1.55 5.25
N PHE A 526 29.13 -0.63 5.97
CA PHE A 526 30.29 -0.92 6.81
C PHE A 526 29.90 -1.94 7.90
N PHE A 527 30.61 -3.08 7.95
CA PHE A 527 30.17 -4.23 8.73
C PHE A 527 31.37 -4.88 9.45
N VAL A 528 31.48 -4.67 10.75
CA VAL A 528 32.69 -5.03 11.51
C VAL A 528 32.37 -5.85 12.76
N PRO A 529 32.31 -7.21 12.65
CA PRO A 529 32.20 -8.11 13.78
C PRO A 529 33.60 -8.53 14.28
N ASN A 530 34.40 -7.57 14.77
CA ASN A 530 35.78 -7.85 15.20
C ASN A 530 35.98 -7.69 16.71
N LEU A 531 35.11 -6.97 17.41
CA LEU A 531 35.25 -6.71 18.84
C LEU A 531 34.40 -7.67 19.68
N SER A 532 34.90 -8.01 20.88
CA SER A 532 34.05 -8.66 21.89
C SER A 532 33.10 -7.68 22.54
N ALA A 533 32.01 -8.19 23.12
CA ALA A 533 31.00 -7.39 23.79
C ALA A 533 31.52 -6.58 25.01
N SER A 534 32.66 -6.97 25.57
CA SER A 534 33.29 -6.30 26.73
C SER A 534 34.12 -5.07 26.36
N VAL A 535 34.32 -4.79 25.05
CA VAL A 535 35.14 -3.64 24.63
C VAL A 535 34.34 -2.34 24.74
N SER A 536 35.02 -1.26 25.13
CA SER A 536 34.54 0.11 25.09
C SER A 536 35.65 1.02 24.57
N GLY A 537 35.31 2.16 23.96
CA GLY A 537 36.33 3.07 23.40
C GLY A 537 35.73 4.40 22.94
N ALA A 538 36.57 5.42 22.81
CA ALA A 538 36.17 6.79 22.49
C ALA A 538 35.45 6.95 21.15
N GLY A 539 35.62 6.00 20.22
CA GLY A 539 34.93 5.97 18.93
C GLY A 539 33.70 5.07 18.90
N LEU A 540 33.38 4.37 19.99
CA LEU A 540 32.31 3.37 20.07
C LEU A 540 31.07 3.99 20.70
N GLY A 541 30.09 4.31 19.91
CA GLY A 541 28.79 4.87 20.29
C GLY A 541 27.65 3.92 20.01
N ALA A 542 26.45 4.45 20.00
CA ALA A 542 25.22 3.69 19.72
C ALA A 542 24.13 4.62 19.19
N ARG A 543 23.00 4.04 18.84
CA ARG A 543 21.76 4.73 18.49
C ARG A 543 20.59 4.09 19.21
N LEU A 544 19.59 4.90 19.60
CA LEU A 544 18.38 4.41 20.24
C LEU A 544 17.39 3.87 19.25
N LEU A 545 16.58 2.92 19.70
CA LEU A 545 15.41 2.41 19.01
C LEU A 545 14.19 2.45 19.95
N TYR A 546 13.05 2.85 19.41
CA TYR A 546 11.77 2.85 20.13
C TYR A 546 10.75 1.98 19.38
N HIS A 547 10.07 1.11 20.13
CA HIS A 547 9.03 0.20 19.66
C HIS A 547 7.66 0.77 20.07
N PRO A 548 6.78 1.13 19.11
CA PRO A 548 5.49 1.77 19.42
C PRO A 548 4.47 0.89 20.13
#